data_4ec5a66d99eb60041a591871e89a75cc
#
_entry.id   4ec5a66d99eb60041a591871e89a75cc
#
_cell.length_a   1.000
_cell.length_b   1.000
_cell.length_c   1.000
_cell.angle_alpha   90.00
_cell.angle_beta   90.00
_cell.angle_gamma   90.00
#
_symmetry.space_group_name_H-M   'P 1'
#
loop_
_entity.id
_entity.type
_entity.pdbx_description
1 polymer ?
#
loop_
_entity_poly.entity_id
_entity_poly.type
_entity_poly.pdbx_seq_one_letter_code
_entity_poly.pdbx_strand_id
1 'polypeptide(L)'
;QTSTDFYRPGIWNSVKQRGWSVGDWKGIRRANKMIEGIEKNRSLFKDEVANHYLGVARFWRAYFYFSKVKTFSNVPWIDHVVGVDDPILTAGRDDRELVMHNVLEDLKFASENMSADLKTYSGVINKYVALAFMSRVCLYEGSFRKYHTVNPATNNAWSGQYESSGDFFNAAATAAKSVIDSKEFSLITGSPVSVADGKEVASLYDNIWRNTDFGKSGESIWTVEYEGGDLNVYNELTWVVNSSTYDQKAAPTKNLVRMFLNLDGTPAKPDVSVTKEFDNKDWRLFNTVHGPGHLYTTLAGESVLKKLNFTYTFSGYQFRKWSQEKEENYSKGRNDNDIPILRYAEVLLNYAEAKAELGQIDETIWNETVGELRKRAGVKNIYPASAGYVEDAWLKSYYGDPTLSNTMLEIRRERVTELICENLRSSDLSRWACQDLIVDRGTDNTGWMGIYVTADEYKNGVQFNGETYNFNASKVSQFAYKTGTSTADQNLTLSEGDHGYLIYNYKLEWNDRDYVRPIPSTALTKNPNLGQNYGWED
;
A
#
# COMPACT_ATOMS: atom_id res chain seq x y z
N GLN A 1 -5.54 -3.05 6.07
CA GLN A 1 -5.39 -2.62 7.47
C GLN A 1 -4.70 -3.76 8.23
N THR A 2 -3.41 -3.66 8.43
CA THR A 2 -2.65 -4.61 9.25
C THR A 2 -2.83 -4.22 10.71
N SER A 3 -3.65 -4.98 11.44
CA SER A 3 -3.67 -4.90 12.89
C SER A 3 -2.30 -5.31 13.43
N THR A 4 -1.80 -4.62 14.46
CA THR A 4 -0.59 -5.03 15.19
C THR A 4 -0.70 -6.46 15.73
N ASP A 5 -1.92 -6.93 15.99
CA ASP A 5 -2.21 -8.30 16.39
C ASP A 5 -1.73 -9.34 15.38
N PHE A 6 -1.60 -8.96 14.13
CA PHE A 6 -1.13 -9.83 13.06
C PHE A 6 0.31 -10.33 13.25
N TYR A 7 1.16 -9.51 13.86
CA TYR A 7 2.58 -9.80 14.10
C TYR A 7 2.85 -10.27 15.52
N ARG A 8 1.80 -10.51 16.31
CA ARG A 8 1.94 -11.06 17.66
C ARG A 8 2.19 -12.55 17.59
N PRO A 9 3.18 -13.08 18.35
CA PRO A 9 3.43 -14.51 18.39
C PRO A 9 2.16 -15.33 18.72
N GLY A 10 1.89 -16.38 17.92
CA GLY A 10 0.82 -17.33 18.19
C GLY A 10 -0.63 -16.85 18.04
N ILE A 11 -0.85 -15.61 17.60
CA ILE A 11 -2.22 -15.09 17.41
C ILE A 11 -2.89 -15.64 16.16
N TRP A 12 -2.10 -15.83 15.10
CA TRP A 12 -2.63 -16.28 13.82
C TRP A 12 -2.67 -17.80 13.74
N ASN A 13 -3.77 -18.38 13.33
CA ASN A 13 -3.95 -19.82 13.15
C ASN A 13 -5.13 -20.15 12.21
N SER A 14 -5.26 -21.42 11.82
CA SER A 14 -6.28 -21.90 10.90
C SER A 14 -7.73 -21.71 11.42
N VAL A 15 -7.95 -21.70 12.72
CA VAL A 15 -9.28 -21.50 13.33
C VAL A 15 -9.76 -20.06 13.16
N LYS A 16 -8.85 -19.09 13.28
CA LYS A 16 -9.15 -17.65 13.16
C LYS A 16 -9.15 -17.17 11.70
N GLN A 17 -8.56 -17.93 10.79
CA GLN A 17 -8.47 -17.55 9.39
C GLN A 17 -9.85 -17.36 8.75
N ARG A 18 -9.96 -16.34 7.88
CA ARG A 18 -11.14 -16.01 7.08
C ARG A 18 -10.75 -16.07 5.60
N GLY A 19 -11.70 -15.82 4.71
CA GLY A 19 -11.43 -15.71 3.29
C GLY A 19 -11.76 -16.96 2.47
N TRP A 20 -12.42 -17.96 3.06
CA TRP A 20 -12.81 -19.23 2.38
C TRP A 20 -14.32 -19.54 2.45
N SER A 21 -15.14 -18.61 2.92
CA SER A 21 -16.59 -18.78 3.01
C SER A 21 -17.27 -18.67 1.65
N VAL A 22 -18.53 -19.06 1.57
CA VAL A 22 -19.36 -18.87 0.36
C VAL A 22 -19.34 -17.40 -0.10
N GLY A 23 -19.38 -16.46 0.85
CA GLY A 23 -19.27 -15.03 0.57
C GLY A 23 -17.97 -14.65 -0.14
N ASP A 24 -16.87 -15.27 0.25
CA ASP A 24 -15.53 -15.00 -0.28
C ASP A 24 -15.30 -15.56 -1.71
N TRP A 25 -16.08 -16.55 -2.15
CA TRP A 25 -16.05 -17.11 -3.50
C TRP A 25 -17.16 -16.58 -4.42
N LYS A 26 -18.09 -15.82 -3.86
CA LYS A 26 -19.26 -15.30 -4.59
C LYS A 26 -18.89 -14.42 -5.78
N GLY A 27 -17.80 -13.66 -5.68
CA GLY A 27 -17.30 -12.81 -6.77
C GLY A 27 -16.92 -13.63 -8.00
N ILE A 28 -16.12 -14.68 -7.81
CA ILE A 28 -15.69 -15.59 -8.87
C ILE A 28 -16.90 -16.27 -9.52
N ARG A 29 -17.83 -16.81 -8.69
CA ARG A 29 -19.06 -17.41 -9.22
C ARG A 29 -19.88 -16.45 -10.06
N ARG A 30 -19.98 -15.17 -9.65
CA ARG A 30 -20.72 -14.15 -10.43
C ARG A 30 -20.04 -13.85 -11.76
N ALA A 31 -18.70 -13.75 -11.77
CA ALA A 31 -17.93 -13.57 -12.99
C ALA A 31 -18.14 -14.74 -13.95
N ASN A 32 -18.03 -15.99 -13.49
CA ASN A 32 -18.26 -17.18 -14.29
C ASN A 32 -19.71 -17.22 -14.83
N LYS A 33 -20.72 -16.88 -14.00
CA LYS A 33 -22.10 -16.83 -14.44
C LYS A 33 -22.33 -15.79 -15.54
N MET A 34 -21.64 -14.65 -15.48
CA MET A 34 -21.70 -13.64 -16.53
C MET A 34 -21.04 -14.14 -17.81
N ILE A 35 -19.87 -14.79 -17.72
CA ILE A 35 -19.17 -15.39 -18.86
C ILE A 35 -20.07 -16.42 -19.57
N GLU A 36 -20.57 -17.41 -18.82
CA GLU A 36 -21.46 -18.45 -19.38
C GLU A 36 -22.74 -17.86 -19.99
N GLY A 37 -23.32 -16.84 -19.33
CA GLY A 37 -24.53 -16.16 -19.81
C GLY A 37 -24.33 -15.45 -21.15
N ILE A 38 -23.19 -14.76 -21.32
CA ILE A 38 -22.84 -14.08 -22.58
C ILE A 38 -22.56 -15.10 -23.67
N GLU A 39 -21.73 -16.10 -23.39
CA GLU A 39 -21.36 -17.13 -24.38
C GLU A 39 -22.60 -17.92 -24.86
N LYS A 40 -23.48 -18.31 -23.95
CA LYS A 40 -24.73 -18.99 -24.30
C LYS A 40 -25.65 -18.17 -25.22
N ASN A 41 -25.62 -16.86 -25.07
CA ASN A 41 -26.49 -15.94 -25.80
C ASN A 41 -25.70 -15.09 -26.82
N ARG A 42 -24.52 -15.53 -27.22
CA ARG A 42 -23.58 -14.80 -28.06
C ARG A 42 -24.22 -14.22 -29.32
N SER A 43 -25.10 -15.00 -29.97
CA SER A 43 -25.80 -14.60 -31.21
C SER A 43 -26.74 -13.41 -31.04
N LEU A 44 -27.09 -13.04 -29.80
CA LEU A 44 -27.95 -11.89 -29.52
C LEU A 44 -27.18 -10.58 -29.44
N PHE A 45 -25.89 -10.61 -29.43
CA PHE A 45 -25.03 -9.44 -29.27
C PHE A 45 -24.18 -9.20 -30.53
N LYS A 46 -23.80 -7.95 -30.76
CA LYS A 46 -22.64 -7.67 -31.63
C LYS A 46 -21.38 -8.17 -30.97
N ASP A 47 -20.44 -8.69 -31.74
CA ASP A 47 -19.19 -9.24 -31.20
C ASP A 47 -18.42 -8.27 -30.31
N GLU A 48 -18.31 -7.02 -30.70
CA GLU A 48 -17.68 -5.96 -29.92
C GLU A 48 -18.31 -5.78 -28.53
N VAL A 49 -19.65 -5.77 -28.47
CA VAL A 49 -20.39 -5.65 -27.21
C VAL A 49 -20.21 -6.88 -26.34
N ALA A 50 -20.33 -8.06 -26.91
CA ALA A 50 -20.12 -9.32 -26.18
C ALA A 50 -18.69 -9.41 -25.63
N ASN A 51 -17.69 -9.08 -26.45
CA ASN A 51 -16.29 -9.11 -26.05
C ASN A 51 -15.98 -8.09 -24.95
N HIS A 52 -16.56 -6.89 -25.02
CA HIS A 52 -16.44 -5.91 -23.95
C HIS A 52 -16.92 -6.46 -22.60
N TYR A 53 -18.14 -6.99 -22.54
CA TYR A 53 -18.70 -7.51 -21.29
C TYR A 53 -18.05 -8.82 -20.84
N LEU A 54 -17.56 -9.66 -21.75
CA LEU A 54 -16.68 -10.78 -21.40
C LEU A 54 -15.38 -10.29 -20.78
N GLY A 55 -14.79 -9.23 -21.33
CA GLY A 55 -13.62 -8.58 -20.76
C GLY A 55 -13.86 -8.08 -19.34
N VAL A 56 -15.00 -7.43 -19.09
CA VAL A 56 -15.39 -7.00 -17.74
C VAL A 56 -15.54 -8.18 -16.79
N ALA A 57 -16.18 -9.28 -17.22
CA ALA A 57 -16.35 -10.45 -16.38
C ALA A 57 -15.01 -11.16 -16.06
N ARG A 58 -14.13 -11.30 -17.06
CA ARG A 58 -12.78 -11.85 -16.88
C ARG A 58 -11.91 -10.97 -16.00
N PHE A 59 -11.97 -9.65 -16.16
CA PHE A 59 -11.29 -8.70 -15.24
C PHE A 59 -11.69 -8.95 -13.79
N TRP A 60 -12.98 -9.07 -13.50
CA TRP A 60 -13.46 -9.33 -12.14
C TRP A 60 -13.05 -10.71 -11.64
N ARG A 61 -13.01 -11.73 -12.49
CA ARG A 61 -12.50 -13.05 -12.11
C ARG A 61 -11.03 -12.97 -11.71
N ALA A 62 -10.21 -12.34 -12.54
CA ALA A 62 -8.80 -12.09 -12.26
C ALA A 62 -8.59 -11.29 -10.96
N TYR A 63 -9.37 -10.24 -10.75
CA TYR A 63 -9.32 -9.42 -9.53
C TYR A 63 -9.55 -10.25 -8.26
N PHE A 64 -10.60 -11.07 -8.25
CA PHE A 64 -10.90 -11.91 -7.10
C PHE A 64 -9.87 -13.03 -6.91
N TYR A 65 -9.39 -13.66 -7.98
CA TYR A 65 -8.35 -14.67 -7.89
C TYR A 65 -7.02 -14.10 -7.41
N PHE A 66 -6.61 -12.95 -7.88
CA PHE A 66 -5.40 -12.29 -7.38
C PHE A 66 -5.43 -12.05 -5.87
N SER A 67 -6.59 -11.65 -5.33
CA SER A 67 -6.77 -11.52 -3.89
C SER A 67 -6.62 -12.87 -3.16
N LYS A 68 -7.18 -13.96 -3.72
CA LYS A 68 -7.05 -15.32 -3.17
C LYS A 68 -5.60 -15.80 -3.18
N VAL A 69 -4.92 -15.64 -4.30
CA VAL A 69 -3.52 -16.05 -4.47
C VAL A 69 -2.60 -15.29 -3.52
N LYS A 70 -2.79 -13.97 -3.36
CA LYS A 70 -2.03 -13.21 -2.35
C LYS A 70 -2.23 -13.72 -0.93
N THR A 71 -3.41 -14.25 -0.62
CA THR A 71 -3.74 -14.71 0.73
C THR A 71 -3.29 -16.14 0.98
N PHE A 72 -3.55 -17.07 0.03
CA PHE A 72 -3.43 -18.50 0.26
C PHE A 72 -2.40 -19.21 -0.64
N SER A 73 -1.83 -18.50 -1.62
CA SER A 73 -0.99 -19.01 -2.70
C SER A 73 -1.76 -19.98 -3.59
N ASN A 74 -1.75 -21.27 -3.31
CA ASN A 74 -2.46 -22.31 -4.06
C ASN A 74 -3.96 -22.29 -3.73
N VAL A 75 -4.81 -22.23 -4.76
CA VAL A 75 -6.28 -22.21 -4.65
C VAL A 75 -6.91 -22.96 -5.81
N PRO A 76 -8.13 -23.54 -5.67
CA PRO A 76 -8.81 -24.17 -6.80
C PRO A 76 -9.11 -23.14 -7.91
N TRP A 77 -8.76 -23.44 -9.14
CA TRP A 77 -9.18 -22.65 -10.28
C TRP A 77 -10.56 -23.11 -10.77
N ILE A 78 -11.55 -22.22 -10.69
CA ILE A 78 -12.94 -22.49 -11.05
C ILE A 78 -13.32 -21.53 -12.17
N ASP A 79 -13.48 -22.04 -13.38
CA ASP A 79 -13.76 -21.26 -14.60
C ASP A 79 -15.22 -21.35 -15.08
N HIS A 80 -16.05 -22.09 -14.35
CA HIS A 80 -17.46 -22.34 -14.66
C HIS A 80 -18.37 -22.15 -13.45
N VAL A 81 -19.70 -22.23 -13.66
CA VAL A 81 -20.70 -22.17 -12.58
C VAL A 81 -20.85 -23.54 -11.94
N VAL A 82 -20.26 -23.69 -10.76
CA VAL A 82 -20.23 -24.96 -9.99
C VAL A 82 -21.66 -25.41 -9.65
N GLY A 83 -22.02 -26.63 -10.04
CA GLY A 83 -23.25 -27.36 -9.68
C GLY A 83 -23.12 -28.09 -8.34
N VAL A 84 -24.21 -28.78 -7.92
CA VAL A 84 -24.24 -29.49 -6.62
C VAL A 84 -23.43 -30.79 -6.63
N ASP A 85 -23.26 -31.42 -7.80
CA ASP A 85 -22.53 -32.67 -7.98
C ASP A 85 -21.18 -32.46 -8.68
N ASP A 86 -20.68 -31.22 -8.72
CA ASP A 86 -19.48 -30.87 -9.42
C ASP A 86 -18.24 -31.43 -8.71
N PRO A 87 -17.36 -32.16 -9.42
CA PRO A 87 -16.16 -32.77 -8.83
C PRO A 87 -15.22 -31.75 -8.17
N ILE A 88 -15.24 -30.48 -8.61
CA ILE A 88 -14.41 -29.40 -8.04
C ILE A 88 -14.70 -29.16 -6.55
N LEU A 89 -15.91 -29.52 -6.06
CA LEU A 89 -16.30 -29.35 -4.66
C LEU A 89 -15.45 -30.20 -3.71
N THR A 90 -14.89 -31.30 -4.20
CA THR A 90 -14.02 -32.20 -3.44
C THR A 90 -12.60 -32.24 -3.97
N ALA A 91 -12.27 -31.44 -4.99
CA ALA A 91 -10.91 -31.35 -5.54
C ALA A 91 -9.94 -30.68 -4.56
N GLY A 92 -8.65 -30.91 -4.78
CA GLY A 92 -7.58 -30.17 -4.12
C GLY A 92 -7.45 -28.74 -4.61
N ARG A 93 -6.37 -28.10 -4.21
CA ARG A 93 -5.98 -26.77 -4.70
C ARG A 93 -5.08 -26.92 -5.92
N ASP A 94 -5.29 -26.05 -6.90
CA ASP A 94 -4.38 -25.91 -8.02
C ASP A 94 -3.14 -25.13 -7.62
N ASP A 95 -2.05 -25.38 -8.32
CA ASP A 95 -0.80 -24.67 -8.10
C ASP A 95 -0.94 -23.18 -8.44
N ARG A 96 -0.25 -22.34 -7.67
CA ARG A 96 -0.21 -20.89 -7.88
C ARG A 96 0.19 -20.52 -9.33
N GLU A 97 1.13 -21.28 -9.93
CA GLU A 97 1.60 -20.99 -11.27
C GLU A 97 0.48 -21.13 -12.30
N LEU A 98 -0.34 -22.20 -12.22
CA LEU A 98 -1.54 -22.36 -13.05
C LEU A 98 -2.56 -21.25 -12.82
N VAL A 99 -2.85 -20.94 -11.57
CA VAL A 99 -3.85 -19.92 -11.24
C VAL A 99 -3.42 -18.54 -11.77
N MET A 100 -2.14 -18.19 -11.61
CA MET A 100 -1.63 -16.90 -12.07
C MET A 100 -1.47 -16.82 -13.59
N HIS A 101 -1.20 -17.94 -14.27
CA HIS A 101 -1.32 -18.04 -15.71
C HIS A 101 -2.73 -17.67 -16.19
N ASN A 102 -3.75 -18.29 -15.62
CA ASN A 102 -5.13 -18.03 -15.98
C ASN A 102 -5.57 -16.58 -15.63
N VAL A 103 -5.07 -16.02 -14.52
CA VAL A 103 -5.29 -14.61 -14.15
C VAL A 103 -4.70 -13.70 -15.22
N LEU A 104 -3.49 -13.98 -15.70
CA LEU A 104 -2.85 -13.21 -16.76
C LEU A 104 -3.63 -13.28 -18.08
N GLU A 105 -4.09 -14.47 -18.48
CA GLU A 105 -4.90 -14.65 -19.69
C GLU A 105 -6.25 -13.93 -19.60
N ASP A 106 -6.88 -13.90 -18.42
CA ASP A 106 -8.09 -13.12 -18.20
C ASP A 106 -7.84 -11.62 -18.33
N LEU A 107 -6.71 -11.11 -17.81
CA LEU A 107 -6.34 -9.68 -17.89
C LEU A 107 -5.91 -9.27 -19.31
N LYS A 108 -5.21 -10.14 -20.05
CA LYS A 108 -4.89 -9.92 -21.46
C LYS A 108 -6.16 -9.76 -22.27
N PHE A 109 -7.07 -10.74 -22.15
CA PHE A 109 -8.35 -10.67 -22.83
C PHE A 109 -9.13 -9.38 -22.50
N ALA A 110 -9.20 -9.02 -21.22
CA ALA A 110 -9.86 -7.80 -20.78
C ALA A 110 -9.25 -6.54 -21.40
N SER A 111 -7.91 -6.42 -21.38
CA SER A 111 -7.20 -5.26 -21.91
C SER A 111 -7.31 -5.12 -23.43
N GLU A 112 -7.51 -6.23 -24.16
CA GLU A 112 -7.65 -6.25 -25.62
C GLU A 112 -9.08 -5.96 -26.08
N ASN A 113 -10.08 -6.39 -25.31
CA ASN A 113 -11.47 -6.44 -25.74
C ASN A 113 -12.37 -5.40 -25.06
N MET A 114 -11.96 -4.79 -23.96
CA MET A 114 -12.77 -3.75 -23.33
C MET A 114 -12.64 -2.41 -24.04
N SER A 115 -13.71 -1.61 -23.99
CA SER A 115 -13.73 -0.25 -24.50
C SER A 115 -12.70 0.62 -23.77
N ALA A 116 -12.12 1.56 -24.52
CA ALA A 116 -11.26 2.63 -24.03
C ALA A 116 -12.02 3.89 -23.62
N ASP A 117 -13.37 3.85 -23.58
CA ASP A 117 -14.17 5.04 -23.27
C ASP A 117 -13.96 5.50 -21.84
N LEU A 118 -13.46 6.73 -21.70
CA LEU A 118 -13.21 7.42 -20.41
C LEU A 118 -14.34 8.39 -20.04
N LYS A 119 -15.35 8.57 -20.92
CA LYS A 119 -16.32 9.64 -20.76
C LYS A 119 -17.41 9.36 -19.74
N THR A 120 -17.56 8.13 -19.29
CA THR A 120 -18.74 7.76 -18.54
C THR A 120 -18.59 8.03 -17.05
N TYR A 121 -17.68 7.43 -16.34
CA TYR A 121 -17.41 7.66 -14.90
C TYR A 121 -16.06 7.04 -14.52
N SER A 122 -15.33 7.63 -13.61
CA SER A 122 -14.05 7.11 -13.09
C SER A 122 -14.16 5.77 -12.36
N GLY A 123 -15.37 5.37 -11.96
CA GLY A 123 -15.65 4.06 -11.33
C GLY A 123 -15.94 2.93 -12.31
N VAL A 124 -16.00 3.19 -13.64
CA VAL A 124 -16.31 2.17 -14.65
C VAL A 124 -15.06 1.42 -15.07
N ILE A 125 -15.18 0.08 -15.10
CA ILE A 125 -14.10 -0.79 -15.56
C ILE A 125 -13.97 -0.69 -17.09
N ASN A 126 -12.83 -0.26 -17.56
CA ASN A 126 -12.50 -0.09 -18.97
C ASN A 126 -11.13 -0.67 -19.31
N LYS A 127 -10.70 -0.55 -20.57
CA LYS A 127 -9.40 -1.02 -21.06
C LYS A 127 -8.22 -0.54 -20.20
N TYR A 128 -8.19 0.73 -19.81
CA TYR A 128 -7.07 1.31 -19.07
C TYR A 128 -7.03 0.84 -17.62
N VAL A 129 -8.21 0.59 -17.01
CA VAL A 129 -8.30 -0.07 -15.70
C VAL A 129 -7.71 -1.48 -15.77
N ALA A 130 -8.03 -2.24 -16.84
CA ALA A 130 -7.47 -3.59 -17.03
C ALA A 130 -5.94 -3.55 -17.21
N LEU A 131 -5.42 -2.65 -18.04
CA LEU A 131 -3.98 -2.48 -18.26
C LEU A 131 -3.24 -2.06 -16.98
N ALA A 132 -3.74 -1.05 -16.27
CA ALA A 132 -3.13 -0.60 -15.02
C ALA A 132 -3.16 -1.70 -13.95
N PHE A 133 -4.27 -2.43 -13.83
CA PHE A 133 -4.38 -3.55 -12.89
C PHE A 133 -3.48 -4.73 -13.32
N MET A 134 -3.39 -5.03 -14.62
CA MET A 134 -2.47 -6.04 -15.16
C MET A 134 -1.02 -5.69 -14.81
N SER A 135 -0.61 -4.42 -14.94
CA SER A 135 0.73 -3.98 -14.54
C SER A 135 1.02 -4.26 -13.06
N ARG A 136 0.05 -3.98 -12.17
CA ARG A 136 0.14 -4.27 -10.72
C ARG A 136 0.25 -5.77 -10.43
N VAL A 137 -0.62 -6.58 -11.04
CA VAL A 137 -0.68 -8.04 -10.84
C VAL A 137 0.59 -8.72 -11.33
N CYS A 138 1.04 -8.35 -12.53
CA CYS A 138 2.23 -8.94 -13.14
C CYS A 138 3.51 -8.51 -12.40
N LEU A 139 3.62 -7.26 -11.98
CA LEU A 139 4.74 -6.79 -11.16
C LEU A 139 4.78 -7.54 -9.81
N TYR A 140 3.61 -7.72 -9.19
CA TYR A 140 3.52 -8.47 -7.94
C TYR A 140 4.01 -9.91 -8.13
N GLU A 141 3.48 -10.63 -9.11
CA GLU A 141 3.81 -12.04 -9.30
C GLU A 141 5.26 -12.24 -9.76
N GLY A 142 5.75 -11.42 -10.69
CA GLY A 142 7.15 -11.43 -11.11
C GLY A 142 8.12 -11.25 -9.94
N SER A 143 7.86 -10.26 -9.08
CA SER A 143 8.66 -10.03 -7.87
C SER A 143 8.51 -11.17 -6.86
N PHE A 144 7.27 -11.62 -6.62
CA PHE A 144 7.02 -12.71 -5.68
C PHE A 144 7.83 -13.96 -6.04
N ARG A 145 7.83 -14.38 -7.32
CA ARG A 145 8.62 -15.53 -7.78
C ARG A 145 10.12 -15.30 -7.80
N LYS A 146 10.55 -14.05 -8.01
CA LYS A 146 11.99 -13.73 -7.98
C LYS A 146 12.57 -13.79 -6.57
N TYR A 147 11.86 -13.21 -5.60
CA TYR A 147 12.37 -13.05 -4.23
C TYR A 147 12.00 -14.22 -3.31
N HIS A 148 10.97 -15.01 -3.63
CA HIS A 148 10.66 -16.26 -2.96
C HIS A 148 11.21 -17.42 -3.79
N THR A 149 12.27 -18.05 -3.33
CA THR A 149 12.95 -19.15 -4.06
C THR A 149 12.13 -20.43 -4.15
N VAL A 150 11.07 -20.53 -3.31
CA VAL A 150 10.13 -21.64 -3.27
C VAL A 150 8.70 -21.11 -3.16
N ASN A 151 7.73 -21.94 -3.56
CA ASN A 151 6.31 -21.66 -3.32
C ASN A 151 6.04 -21.79 -1.80
N PRO A 152 5.69 -20.71 -1.09
CA PRO A 152 5.53 -20.78 0.37
C PRO A 152 4.33 -21.62 0.83
N ALA A 153 3.40 -22.00 -0.07
CA ALA A 153 2.31 -22.89 0.27
C ALA A 153 2.74 -24.36 0.35
N THR A 154 3.82 -24.76 -0.34
CA THR A 154 4.26 -26.14 -0.45
C THR A 154 5.72 -26.36 -0.07
N ASN A 155 6.49 -25.29 0.03
CA ASN A 155 7.95 -25.29 0.19
C ASN A 155 8.70 -26.00 -0.96
N ASN A 156 8.05 -26.16 -2.11
CA ASN A 156 8.66 -26.72 -3.31
C ASN A 156 9.22 -25.61 -4.19
N ALA A 157 10.26 -25.93 -4.98
CA ALA A 157 10.72 -25.06 -6.05
C ALA A 157 9.57 -24.76 -7.03
N TRP A 158 9.61 -23.58 -7.65
CA TRP A 158 8.70 -23.24 -8.75
C TRP A 158 8.84 -24.24 -9.88
N SER A 159 7.72 -24.69 -10.46
CA SER A 159 7.74 -25.75 -11.49
C SER A 159 8.35 -25.27 -12.81
N GLY A 160 8.22 -23.97 -13.10
CA GLY A 160 8.61 -23.38 -14.38
C GLY A 160 7.74 -23.83 -15.56
N GLN A 161 6.57 -24.44 -15.30
CA GLN A 161 5.65 -24.91 -16.34
C GLN A 161 4.93 -23.74 -17.03
N TYR A 162 4.76 -22.63 -16.35
CA TYR A 162 4.07 -21.42 -16.83
C TYR A 162 5.06 -20.25 -16.88
N GLU A 163 4.54 -19.03 -16.99
CA GLU A 163 5.34 -17.82 -17.11
C GLU A 163 6.42 -17.73 -16.02
N SER A 164 7.61 -17.36 -16.43
CA SER A 164 8.70 -17.04 -15.52
C SER A 164 8.50 -15.67 -14.84
N SER A 165 9.33 -15.38 -13.82
CA SER A 165 9.42 -14.03 -13.23
C SER A 165 9.68 -12.96 -14.29
N GLY A 166 10.59 -13.23 -15.26
CA GLY A 166 10.90 -12.33 -16.36
C GLY A 166 9.72 -12.07 -17.29
N ASP A 167 8.92 -13.10 -17.59
CA ASP A 167 7.72 -12.97 -18.42
C ASP A 167 6.68 -12.08 -17.74
N PHE A 168 6.49 -12.22 -16.43
CA PHE A 168 5.62 -11.35 -15.65
C PHE A 168 6.12 -9.91 -15.62
N PHE A 169 7.43 -9.66 -15.47
CA PHE A 169 7.97 -8.30 -15.55
C PHE A 169 7.79 -7.69 -16.94
N ASN A 170 7.97 -8.46 -18.01
CA ASN A 170 7.70 -7.99 -19.37
C ASN A 170 6.22 -7.64 -19.56
N ALA A 171 5.29 -8.48 -19.06
CA ALA A 171 3.87 -8.21 -19.11
C ALA A 171 3.51 -6.95 -18.31
N ALA A 172 4.10 -6.76 -17.12
CA ALA A 172 3.91 -5.56 -16.30
C ALA A 172 4.39 -4.31 -17.03
N ALA A 173 5.60 -4.33 -17.59
CA ALA A 173 6.17 -3.21 -18.33
C ALA A 173 5.33 -2.87 -19.59
N THR A 174 4.90 -3.87 -20.34
CA THR A 174 4.08 -3.69 -21.54
C THR A 174 2.72 -3.06 -21.21
N ALA A 175 2.04 -3.57 -20.18
CA ALA A 175 0.75 -3.06 -19.75
C ALA A 175 0.86 -1.61 -19.23
N ALA A 176 1.85 -1.32 -18.39
CA ALA A 176 2.10 0.03 -17.89
C ALA A 176 2.46 1.00 -19.03
N LYS A 177 3.35 0.59 -19.96
CA LYS A 177 3.73 1.41 -21.13
C LYS A 177 2.53 1.72 -22.02
N SER A 178 1.60 0.78 -22.19
CA SER A 178 0.38 0.99 -22.98
C SER A 178 -0.51 2.09 -22.38
N VAL A 179 -0.57 2.19 -21.05
CA VAL A 179 -1.27 3.30 -20.38
C VAL A 179 -0.50 4.62 -20.56
N ILE A 180 0.83 4.60 -20.40
CA ILE A 180 1.67 5.79 -20.56
C ILE A 180 1.58 6.35 -21.99
N ASP A 181 1.67 5.48 -23.00
CA ASP A 181 1.65 5.87 -24.41
C ASP A 181 0.28 6.34 -24.92
N SER A 182 -0.79 5.97 -24.22
CA SER A 182 -2.13 6.45 -24.57
C SER A 182 -2.27 7.97 -24.44
N LYS A 183 -1.48 8.59 -23.56
CA LYS A 183 -1.55 10.02 -23.21
C LYS A 183 -2.91 10.47 -22.65
N GLU A 184 -3.74 9.53 -22.23
CA GLU A 184 -5.06 9.82 -21.63
C GLU A 184 -4.93 10.24 -20.16
N PHE A 185 -3.80 9.94 -19.51
CA PHE A 185 -3.55 10.23 -18.11
C PHE A 185 -2.36 11.14 -17.91
N SER A 186 -2.41 11.92 -16.84
CA SER A 186 -1.32 12.84 -16.47
C SER A 186 -1.28 12.99 -14.94
N LEU A 187 -0.10 13.31 -14.41
CA LEU A 187 0.02 13.65 -12.99
C LEU A 187 -0.69 14.97 -12.70
N ILE A 188 -1.39 15.04 -11.56
CA ILE A 188 -1.83 16.32 -11.02
C ILE A 188 -0.59 17.17 -10.73
N THR A 189 -0.60 18.41 -11.20
CA THR A 189 0.47 19.38 -11.00
C THR A 189 -0.08 20.65 -10.33
N GLY A 190 0.77 21.40 -9.68
CA GLY A 190 0.43 22.67 -9.04
C GLY A 190 1.66 23.37 -8.47
N SER A 191 1.48 24.60 -8.09
CA SER A 191 2.54 25.36 -7.42
C SER A 191 2.55 25.06 -5.92
N PRO A 192 3.72 25.09 -5.27
CA PRO A 192 3.79 25.06 -3.83
C PRO A 192 3.07 26.26 -3.22
N VAL A 193 2.53 26.09 -2.03
CA VAL A 193 1.92 27.15 -1.23
C VAL A 193 2.69 27.32 0.06
N SER A 194 2.81 28.56 0.53
CA SER A 194 3.37 28.83 1.85
C SER A 194 2.37 28.42 2.92
N VAL A 195 2.85 27.69 3.93
CA VAL A 195 2.12 27.43 5.18
C VAL A 195 2.59 28.39 6.25
N ALA A 196 1.95 28.33 7.41
CA ALA A 196 2.35 29.09 8.59
C ALA A 196 3.83 29.08 8.81
N ASP A 197 4.74 29.50 9.13
CA ASP A 197 6.20 29.44 9.25
C ASP A 197 7.00 29.63 7.94
N GLY A 198 6.35 30.07 6.86
CA GLY A 198 7.02 30.37 5.59
C GLY A 198 7.54 29.15 4.81
N LYS A 199 7.16 27.94 5.25
CA LYS A 199 7.50 26.71 4.53
C LYS A 199 6.64 26.57 3.28
N GLU A 200 7.25 26.19 2.17
CA GLU A 200 6.54 25.85 0.94
C GLU A 200 6.20 24.38 0.91
N VAL A 201 4.95 24.07 0.60
CA VAL A 201 4.45 22.70 0.40
C VAL A 201 3.58 22.65 -0.84
N ALA A 202 3.58 21.51 -1.50
CA ALA A 202 2.77 21.31 -2.68
C ALA A 202 1.30 21.12 -2.30
N SER A 203 0.49 22.15 -2.44
CA SER A 203 -0.97 22.07 -2.26
C SER A 203 -1.63 21.04 -3.17
N LEU A 204 -1.00 20.69 -4.28
CA LEU A 204 -1.49 19.71 -5.25
C LEU A 204 -1.74 18.32 -4.62
N TYR A 205 -0.95 17.92 -3.61
CA TYR A 205 -1.19 16.65 -2.91
C TYR A 205 -2.43 16.69 -2.03
N ASP A 206 -2.83 17.87 -1.54
CA ASP A 206 -4.11 18.04 -0.85
C ASP A 206 -5.27 17.77 -1.82
N ASN A 207 -5.12 18.15 -3.09
CA ASN A 207 -6.11 17.87 -4.13
C ASN A 207 -6.24 16.37 -4.48
N ILE A 208 -5.25 15.55 -4.17
CA ILE A 208 -5.37 14.09 -4.35
C ILE A 208 -6.10 13.46 -3.16
N TRP A 209 -5.77 13.86 -1.92
CA TRP A 209 -6.18 13.12 -0.73
C TRP A 209 -7.41 13.69 -0.03
N ARG A 210 -7.84 14.91 -0.39
CA ARG A 210 -8.95 15.61 0.23
C ARG A 210 -10.04 16.00 -0.74
N ASN A 211 -9.81 15.77 -2.02
CA ASN A 211 -10.71 16.18 -3.08
C ASN A 211 -11.91 15.23 -3.17
N THR A 212 -13.08 15.80 -3.34
CA THR A 212 -14.32 15.10 -3.64
C THR A 212 -14.52 14.87 -5.15
N ASP A 213 -13.61 15.34 -5.98
CA ASP A 213 -13.64 15.27 -7.44
C ASP A 213 -12.35 14.63 -8.02
N PHE A 214 -11.63 13.84 -7.24
CA PHE A 214 -10.40 13.22 -7.74
C PHE A 214 -10.69 12.31 -8.95
N GLY A 215 -11.84 11.64 -8.96
CA GLY A 215 -12.27 10.80 -10.07
C GLY A 215 -12.29 11.51 -11.43
N LYS A 216 -12.46 12.82 -11.44
CA LYS A 216 -12.45 13.67 -12.66
C LYS A 216 -11.07 14.18 -13.05
N SER A 217 -10.04 13.91 -12.25
CA SER A 217 -8.67 14.37 -12.52
C SER A 217 -7.99 13.52 -13.60
N GLY A 218 -6.99 14.11 -14.26
CA GLY A 218 -6.15 13.38 -15.22
C GLY A 218 -5.33 12.24 -14.60
N GLU A 219 -5.18 12.20 -13.29
CA GLU A 219 -4.42 11.15 -12.60
C GLU A 219 -5.27 9.93 -12.22
N SER A 220 -6.60 10.07 -12.20
CA SER A 220 -7.53 9.00 -11.86
C SER A 220 -7.64 7.97 -12.99
N ILE A 221 -7.37 6.71 -12.69
CA ILE A 221 -7.62 5.58 -13.60
C ILE A 221 -8.83 4.79 -13.13
N TRP A 222 -8.91 4.53 -11.83
CA TRP A 222 -10.04 3.87 -11.19
C TRP A 222 -10.20 4.40 -9.77
N THR A 223 -11.34 5.02 -9.50
CA THR A 223 -11.61 5.70 -8.23
C THR A 223 -12.97 5.26 -7.68
N VAL A 224 -13.06 5.13 -6.37
CA VAL A 224 -14.32 5.06 -5.65
C VAL A 224 -14.70 6.49 -5.28
N GLU A 225 -15.78 6.97 -5.86
CA GLU A 225 -16.33 8.30 -5.61
C GLU A 225 -17.25 8.26 -4.39
N TYR A 226 -17.14 9.27 -3.55
CA TYR A 226 -17.99 9.50 -2.39
C TYR A 226 -18.68 10.85 -2.54
N GLU A 227 -19.93 10.92 -2.15
CA GLU A 227 -20.69 12.17 -2.16
C GLU A 227 -21.50 12.30 -0.89
N GLY A 228 -21.08 13.23 -0.03
CA GLY A 228 -21.71 13.51 1.25
C GLY A 228 -22.98 14.35 1.17
N GLY A 229 -23.16 15.11 0.08
CA GLY A 229 -24.31 15.98 -0.14
C GLY A 229 -25.62 15.22 -0.40
N ASP A 230 -26.06 15.20 -1.65
CA ASP A 230 -27.35 14.64 -2.04
C ASP A 230 -27.43 13.11 -1.90
N LEU A 231 -26.31 12.40 -2.13
CA LEU A 231 -26.27 10.93 -2.07
C LEU A 231 -26.02 10.37 -0.67
N ASN A 232 -25.51 11.18 0.25
CA ASN A 232 -25.21 10.77 1.64
C ASN A 232 -24.28 9.53 1.71
N VAL A 233 -23.29 9.45 0.81
CA VAL A 233 -22.31 8.38 0.71
C VAL A 233 -20.96 8.85 1.25
N TYR A 234 -20.55 8.28 2.37
CA TYR A 234 -19.35 8.69 3.10
C TYR A 234 -18.34 7.55 3.27
N ASN A 235 -17.06 7.91 3.40
CA ASN A 235 -16.02 7.05 3.93
C ASN A 235 -15.66 7.41 5.38
N GLU A 236 -14.64 6.78 5.94
CA GLU A 236 -14.24 6.98 7.34
C GLU A 236 -12.74 7.29 7.48
N LEU A 237 -12.04 7.68 6.40
CA LEU A 237 -10.59 7.80 6.43
C LEU A 237 -10.10 8.93 7.35
N THR A 238 -10.71 10.12 7.29
CA THR A 238 -10.37 11.22 8.19
C THR A 238 -10.61 10.83 9.65
N TRP A 239 -11.73 10.15 9.93
CA TRP A 239 -12.02 9.68 11.28
C TRP A 239 -11.00 8.66 11.76
N VAL A 240 -10.60 7.69 10.92
CA VAL A 240 -9.58 6.68 11.27
C VAL A 240 -8.24 7.31 11.64
N VAL A 241 -7.77 8.31 10.89
CA VAL A 241 -6.46 8.94 11.15
C VAL A 241 -6.50 9.98 12.28
N ASN A 242 -7.68 10.48 12.67
CA ASN A 242 -7.84 11.50 13.72
C ASN A 242 -8.59 11.01 14.97
N SER A 243 -8.96 9.74 15.08
CA SER A 243 -9.73 9.20 16.22
C SER A 243 -8.91 8.28 17.11
N SER A 244 -9.07 8.46 18.43
CA SER A 244 -8.57 7.52 19.43
C SER A 244 -9.48 6.31 19.65
N THR A 245 -10.67 6.30 19.06
CA THR A 245 -11.70 5.27 19.27
C THR A 245 -11.31 3.93 18.65
N TYR A 246 -10.51 3.97 17.57
CA TYR A 246 -9.88 2.77 17.03
C TYR A 246 -8.62 2.44 17.81
N ASP A 247 -8.59 1.26 18.40
CA ASP A 247 -7.42 0.72 19.08
C ASP A 247 -6.16 0.59 18.19
N GLN A 248 -6.26 0.96 16.93
CA GLN A 248 -5.21 0.72 15.94
C GLN A 248 -4.20 1.86 15.80
N LYS A 249 -4.48 3.05 16.31
CA LYS A 249 -3.59 4.22 16.33
C LYS A 249 -2.61 4.24 15.15
N ALA A 250 -3.14 4.22 13.92
CA ALA A 250 -2.32 4.22 12.71
C ALA A 250 -1.34 5.40 12.76
N ALA A 251 -0.06 5.10 12.85
CA ALA A 251 0.98 6.09 13.04
C ALA A 251 2.16 5.85 12.08
N PRO A 252 2.72 6.92 11.48
CA PRO A 252 4.00 6.83 10.79
C PRO A 252 5.10 6.37 11.74
N THR A 253 6.07 5.60 11.23
CA THR A 253 7.30 5.29 11.96
C THR A 253 8.44 6.22 11.53
N LYS A 254 9.50 6.31 12.31
CA LYS A 254 10.73 7.02 11.91
C LYS A 254 11.29 6.49 10.59
N ASN A 255 11.22 5.17 10.38
CA ASN A 255 11.67 4.57 9.13
C ASN A 255 10.88 5.10 7.91
N LEU A 256 9.56 5.31 8.04
CA LEU A 256 8.77 5.95 6.99
C LEU A 256 9.21 7.40 6.76
N VAL A 257 9.35 8.19 7.82
CA VAL A 257 9.76 9.60 7.71
C VAL A 257 11.14 9.74 7.08
N ARG A 258 12.05 8.81 7.40
CA ARG A 258 13.40 8.76 6.85
C ARG A 258 13.45 8.40 5.35
N MET A 259 12.40 7.79 4.79
CA MET A 259 12.31 7.53 3.35
C MET A 259 12.23 8.82 2.52
N PHE A 260 11.69 9.90 3.08
CA PHE A 260 11.56 11.17 2.36
C PHE A 260 12.90 11.89 2.24
N LEU A 261 13.34 12.16 1.02
CA LEU A 261 14.59 12.84 0.71
C LEU A 261 14.57 14.32 1.14
N ASN A 262 15.74 14.94 1.17
CA ASN A 262 15.84 16.39 1.14
C ASN A 262 15.50 16.93 -0.27
N LEU A 263 15.11 18.21 -0.37
CA LEU A 263 14.77 18.83 -1.67
C LEU A 263 15.93 18.78 -2.68
N ASP A 264 17.17 18.77 -2.22
CA ASP A 264 18.36 18.63 -3.07
C ASP A 264 18.60 17.19 -3.56
N GLY A 265 17.73 16.24 -3.21
CA GLY A 265 17.82 14.84 -3.59
C GLY A 265 18.72 13.98 -2.70
N THR A 266 19.29 14.55 -1.63
CA THR A 266 20.14 13.80 -0.69
C THR A 266 19.31 13.04 0.37
N PRO A 267 19.85 11.96 0.95
CA PRO A 267 19.22 11.22 2.03
C PRO A 267 18.96 12.06 3.29
N ALA A 268 17.89 11.71 4.02
CA ALA A 268 17.57 12.32 5.30
C ALA A 268 18.62 12.01 6.38
N LYS A 269 18.95 12.98 7.21
CA LYS A 269 19.77 12.74 8.43
C LYS A 269 18.98 11.94 9.45
N PRO A 270 19.64 11.05 10.25
CA PRO A 270 18.95 10.18 11.21
C PRO A 270 18.39 10.96 12.41
N ASP A 271 19.24 11.50 13.25
CA ASP A 271 18.91 11.95 14.62
C ASP A 271 18.46 13.41 14.64
N VAL A 272 17.33 13.67 13.96
CA VAL A 272 16.75 15.01 13.83
C VAL A 272 15.46 15.08 14.65
N SER A 273 15.32 16.12 15.47
CA SER A 273 14.10 16.41 16.20
C SER A 273 12.90 16.55 15.26
N VAL A 274 11.73 16.11 15.71
CA VAL A 274 10.46 16.24 14.97
C VAL A 274 10.17 17.67 14.51
N THR A 275 10.66 18.67 15.24
CA THR A 275 10.48 20.09 14.89
C THR A 275 11.34 20.55 13.70
N LYS A 276 12.37 19.77 13.34
CA LYS A 276 13.32 20.06 12.26
C LYS A 276 13.27 19.07 11.10
N GLU A 277 12.59 17.95 11.28
CA GLU A 277 12.52 16.89 10.26
C GLU A 277 11.85 17.33 8.96
N PHE A 278 11.02 18.37 9.01
CA PHE A 278 10.29 18.90 7.86
C PHE A 278 11.06 20.00 7.11
N ASP A 279 12.23 20.41 7.61
CA ASP A 279 13.02 21.47 7.00
C ASP A 279 13.70 20.94 5.71
N ASN A 280 13.49 21.63 4.58
CA ASN A 280 14.04 21.27 3.26
C ASN A 280 13.73 19.84 2.81
N LYS A 281 12.56 19.32 3.13
CA LYS A 281 12.13 17.95 2.81
C LYS A 281 11.21 17.90 1.61
N ASP A 282 11.24 16.72 0.98
CA ASP A 282 10.24 16.25 0.04
C ASP A 282 8.83 16.70 0.48
N TRP A 283 8.13 17.41 -0.36
CA TRP A 283 6.82 17.99 -0.05
C TRP A 283 5.77 16.95 0.33
N ARG A 284 5.95 15.70 -0.10
CA ARG A 284 5.06 14.59 0.26
C ARG A 284 5.13 14.26 1.76
N LEU A 285 6.26 14.47 2.43
CA LEU A 285 6.33 14.29 3.87
C LEU A 285 5.31 15.17 4.58
N PHE A 286 5.27 16.45 4.19
CA PHE A 286 4.36 17.43 4.79
C PHE A 286 2.88 17.10 4.52
N ASN A 287 2.56 16.46 3.39
CA ASN A 287 1.21 16.02 3.06
C ASN A 287 0.84 14.65 3.65
N THR A 288 1.85 13.86 4.04
CA THR A 288 1.63 12.52 4.62
C THR A 288 1.57 12.53 6.13
N VAL A 289 2.35 13.39 6.79
CA VAL A 289 2.53 13.45 8.23
C VAL A 289 2.26 14.86 8.74
N HIS A 290 1.55 14.99 9.85
CA HIS A 290 1.38 16.28 10.51
C HIS A 290 2.71 16.83 11.01
N GLY A 291 3.10 17.98 10.48
CA GLY A 291 4.32 18.68 10.80
C GLY A 291 4.09 20.04 11.47
N PRO A 292 5.18 20.77 11.76
CA PRO A 292 5.11 22.16 12.24
C PRO A 292 4.35 23.05 11.26
N GLY A 293 3.49 23.94 11.79
CA GLY A 293 2.73 24.89 10.98
C GLY A 293 1.45 24.35 10.33
N HIS A 294 1.13 23.06 10.46
CA HIS A 294 -0.14 22.54 9.94
C HIS A 294 -1.35 23.11 10.66
N LEU A 295 -2.35 23.49 9.88
CA LEU A 295 -3.61 24.04 10.34
C LEU A 295 -4.77 23.06 10.12
N TYR A 296 -5.80 23.15 10.95
CA TYR A 296 -7.10 22.55 10.69
C TYR A 296 -8.22 23.53 11.08
N THR A 297 -9.41 23.34 10.52
CA THR A 297 -10.58 24.17 10.81
C THR A 297 -11.39 23.57 11.96
N THR A 298 -11.63 24.33 13.02
CA THR A 298 -12.48 23.93 14.16
C THR A 298 -13.97 23.95 13.81
N LEU A 299 -14.81 23.39 14.68
CA LEU A 299 -16.27 23.49 14.56
C LEU A 299 -16.77 24.94 14.58
N ALA A 300 -16.03 25.87 15.20
CA ALA A 300 -16.32 27.29 15.17
C ALA A 300 -15.88 28.01 13.89
N GLY A 301 -15.25 27.27 12.95
CA GLY A 301 -14.72 27.83 11.70
C GLY A 301 -13.36 28.50 11.83
N GLU A 302 -12.69 28.37 12.96
CA GLU A 302 -11.38 28.95 13.20
C GLU A 302 -10.27 28.06 12.62
N SER A 303 -9.24 28.65 12.02
CA SER A 303 -8.05 27.96 11.56
C SER A 303 -7.00 27.95 12.66
N VAL A 304 -6.71 26.78 13.22
CA VAL A 304 -5.80 26.62 14.36
C VAL A 304 -4.70 25.60 14.08
N LEU A 305 -3.56 25.74 14.77
CA LEU A 305 -2.44 24.82 14.64
C LEU A 305 -2.80 23.41 15.14
N LYS A 306 -2.49 22.39 14.33
CA LYS A 306 -2.67 20.98 14.70
C LYS A 306 -1.62 20.58 15.74
N LYS A 307 -2.08 20.20 16.91
CA LYS A 307 -1.23 19.73 18.02
C LYS A 307 -0.92 18.23 17.88
N LEU A 308 0.22 17.77 18.40
CA LEU A 308 0.47 16.35 18.57
C LEU A 308 -0.50 15.79 19.61
N ASN A 309 -1.04 14.61 19.33
CA ASN A 309 -1.94 13.93 20.26
C ASN A 309 -1.57 12.46 20.41
N PHE A 310 -0.90 12.13 21.50
CA PHE A 310 -0.46 10.77 21.82
C PHE A 310 -1.62 9.80 22.12
N THR A 311 -2.86 10.26 22.20
CA THR A 311 -4.02 9.35 22.19
C THR A 311 -4.29 8.79 20.80
N TYR A 312 -3.74 9.41 19.74
CA TYR A 312 -3.91 9.00 18.34
C TYR A 312 -2.66 8.36 17.73
N THR A 313 -1.53 8.37 18.43
CA THR A 313 -0.25 7.87 17.90
C THR A 313 0.62 7.24 18.98
N PHE A 314 1.37 6.19 18.63
CA PHE A 314 2.43 5.62 19.46
C PHE A 314 3.80 6.19 19.17
N SER A 315 4.01 6.67 17.95
CA SER A 315 5.31 7.07 17.45
C SER A 315 5.60 8.56 17.64
N GLY A 316 4.62 9.34 18.07
CA GLY A 316 4.70 10.80 18.08
C GLY A 316 4.44 11.43 16.71
N TYR A 317 4.39 10.64 15.64
CA TYR A 317 3.93 11.09 14.32
C TYR A 317 2.45 10.77 14.15
N GLN A 318 1.72 11.61 13.43
CA GLN A 318 0.33 11.38 13.09
C GLN A 318 0.15 11.53 11.58
N PHE A 319 -0.61 10.61 10.95
CA PHE A 319 -0.94 10.71 9.53
C PHE A 319 -1.80 11.94 9.25
N ARG A 320 -1.44 12.64 8.17
CA ARG A 320 -2.22 13.71 7.56
C ARG A 320 -2.90 13.27 6.26
N LYS A 321 -2.27 12.36 5.53
CA LYS A 321 -2.84 11.80 4.30
C LYS A 321 -4.25 11.25 4.56
N TRP A 322 -5.21 11.59 3.73
CA TRP A 322 -6.64 11.33 3.86
C TRP A 322 -7.41 12.23 4.85
N SER A 323 -6.76 13.08 5.62
CA SER A 323 -7.45 13.98 6.53
C SER A 323 -8.00 15.20 5.77
N GLN A 324 -9.30 15.46 5.88
CA GLN A 324 -9.92 16.66 5.30
C GLN A 324 -9.67 17.94 6.12
N GLU A 325 -8.89 17.86 7.21
CA GLU A 325 -8.45 18.99 8.05
C GLU A 325 -9.60 19.90 8.55
N LYS A 326 -10.76 19.31 8.73
CA LYS A 326 -11.93 19.96 9.34
C LYS A 326 -12.41 19.11 10.51
N GLU A 327 -12.61 19.74 11.66
CA GLU A 327 -13.03 19.04 12.88
C GLU A 327 -14.39 18.33 12.70
N GLU A 328 -15.30 18.90 11.91
CA GLU A 328 -16.59 18.29 11.59
C GLU A 328 -16.42 16.90 10.93
N ASN A 329 -15.32 16.71 10.17
CA ASN A 329 -15.02 15.46 9.47
C ASN A 329 -14.28 14.44 10.32
N TYR A 330 -13.93 14.78 11.57
CA TYR A 330 -13.31 13.84 12.53
C TYR A 330 -14.30 12.86 13.14
N SER A 331 -15.56 12.94 12.74
CA SER A 331 -16.63 12.02 13.15
C SER A 331 -16.89 10.96 12.09
N LYS A 332 -17.37 9.80 12.54
CA LYS A 332 -17.76 8.69 11.65
C LYS A 332 -18.86 9.12 10.66
N GLY A 333 -18.73 8.70 9.39
CA GLY A 333 -19.72 8.97 8.35
C GLY A 333 -19.80 10.45 7.95
N ARG A 334 -18.66 11.14 7.90
CA ARG A 334 -18.56 12.55 7.53
C ARG A 334 -17.54 12.85 6.43
N ASN A 335 -16.89 11.82 5.89
CA ASN A 335 -15.82 11.99 4.91
C ASN A 335 -16.32 11.61 3.53
N ASP A 336 -16.16 12.50 2.58
CA ASP A 336 -16.63 12.37 1.20
C ASP A 336 -15.52 12.57 0.16
N ASN A 337 -14.26 12.55 0.59
CA ASN A 337 -13.14 12.55 -0.32
C ASN A 337 -13.05 11.24 -1.12
N ASP A 338 -12.78 11.34 -2.40
CA ASP A 338 -12.61 10.21 -3.30
C ASP A 338 -11.42 9.33 -2.92
N ILE A 339 -11.53 8.02 -3.21
CA ILE A 339 -10.47 7.06 -2.93
C ILE A 339 -9.97 6.44 -4.25
N PRO A 340 -8.77 6.81 -4.74
CA PRO A 340 -8.18 6.16 -5.90
C PRO A 340 -7.80 4.71 -5.58
N ILE A 341 -8.24 3.79 -6.44
CA ILE A 341 -7.83 2.38 -6.44
C ILE A 341 -6.63 2.17 -7.35
N LEU A 342 -6.64 2.85 -8.50
CA LEU A 342 -5.55 2.90 -9.48
C LEU A 342 -5.37 4.34 -9.92
N ARG A 343 -4.15 4.82 -9.90
CA ARG A 343 -3.77 6.16 -10.37
C ARG A 343 -2.49 6.14 -11.19
N TYR A 344 -2.32 7.15 -12.02
CA TYR A 344 -1.24 7.21 -13.00
C TYR A 344 0.16 7.13 -12.38
N ALA A 345 0.37 7.72 -11.19
CA ALA A 345 1.66 7.62 -10.49
C ALA A 345 2.07 6.18 -10.18
N GLU A 346 1.12 5.28 -9.86
CA GLU A 346 1.43 3.87 -9.67
C GLU A 346 1.86 3.20 -10.97
N VAL A 347 1.22 3.53 -12.09
CA VAL A 347 1.59 2.99 -13.41
C VAL A 347 3.01 3.38 -13.79
N LEU A 348 3.41 4.63 -13.52
CA LEU A 348 4.79 5.08 -13.73
C LEU A 348 5.79 4.26 -12.90
N LEU A 349 5.47 4.03 -11.63
CA LEU A 349 6.31 3.24 -10.72
C LEU A 349 6.34 1.76 -11.10
N ASN A 350 5.22 1.19 -11.54
CA ASN A 350 5.17 -0.19 -12.01
C ASN A 350 6.04 -0.38 -13.25
N TYR A 351 6.02 0.59 -14.18
CA TYR A 351 6.88 0.58 -15.35
C TYR A 351 8.36 0.67 -14.99
N ALA A 352 8.73 1.64 -14.15
CA ALA A 352 10.11 1.84 -13.71
C ALA A 352 10.66 0.58 -13.02
N GLU A 353 9.90 0.00 -12.10
CA GLU A 353 10.33 -1.18 -11.35
C GLU A 353 10.45 -2.41 -12.26
N ALA A 354 9.46 -2.68 -13.12
CA ALA A 354 9.52 -3.79 -14.06
C ALA A 354 10.73 -3.69 -15.00
N LYS A 355 11.03 -2.48 -15.51
CA LYS A 355 12.22 -2.25 -16.35
C LYS A 355 13.53 -2.41 -15.56
N ALA A 356 13.55 -2.01 -14.29
CA ALA A 356 14.71 -2.21 -13.43
C ALA A 356 14.95 -3.70 -13.12
N GLU A 357 13.88 -4.47 -12.85
CA GLU A 357 13.93 -5.91 -12.61
C GLU A 357 14.44 -6.70 -13.84
N LEU A 358 14.16 -6.19 -15.05
CA LEU A 358 14.64 -6.72 -16.31
C LEU A 358 16.07 -6.25 -16.67
N GLY A 359 16.68 -5.37 -15.86
CA GLY A 359 17.97 -4.76 -16.20
C GLY A 359 17.92 -3.81 -17.40
N GLN A 360 16.74 -3.27 -17.70
CA GLN A 360 16.48 -2.43 -18.88
C GLN A 360 16.13 -0.98 -18.54
N ILE A 361 16.25 -0.57 -17.27
CA ILE A 361 16.05 0.82 -16.89
C ILE A 361 17.27 1.65 -17.27
N ASP A 362 17.02 2.79 -17.89
CA ASP A 362 18.01 3.80 -18.23
C ASP A 362 17.58 5.18 -17.68
N GLU A 363 18.40 6.20 -17.89
CA GLU A 363 18.12 7.56 -17.43
C GLU A 363 16.87 8.16 -18.11
N THR A 364 16.56 7.77 -19.34
CA THR A 364 15.35 8.23 -20.05
C THR A 364 14.10 7.70 -19.35
N ILE A 365 14.02 6.38 -19.12
CA ILE A 365 12.91 5.74 -18.42
C ILE A 365 12.79 6.29 -17.00
N TRP A 366 13.92 6.46 -16.31
CA TRP A 366 13.95 7.07 -14.98
C TRP A 366 13.32 8.46 -14.98
N ASN A 367 13.74 9.33 -15.90
CA ASN A 367 13.25 10.70 -15.98
C ASN A 367 11.76 10.78 -16.33
N GLU A 368 11.27 9.90 -17.22
CA GLU A 368 9.85 9.82 -17.60
C GLU A 368 8.94 9.21 -16.49
N THR A 369 9.51 8.62 -15.46
CA THR A 369 8.78 7.91 -14.41
C THR A 369 9.07 8.49 -13.02
N VAL A 370 10.08 7.99 -12.34
CA VAL A 370 10.51 8.47 -11.02
C VAL A 370 10.86 9.96 -11.05
N GLY A 371 11.50 10.42 -12.13
CA GLY A 371 11.87 11.82 -12.32
C GLY A 371 10.66 12.76 -12.28
N GLU A 372 9.57 12.41 -12.95
CA GLU A 372 8.34 13.24 -12.94
C GLU A 372 7.70 13.27 -11.54
N LEU A 373 7.74 12.17 -10.79
CA LEU A 373 7.23 12.12 -9.41
C LEU A 373 8.08 12.98 -8.47
N ARG A 374 9.40 12.91 -8.57
CA ARG A 374 10.35 13.74 -7.79
C ARG A 374 10.21 15.22 -8.12
N LYS A 375 10.10 15.55 -9.39
CA LYS A 375 9.84 16.93 -9.85
C LYS A 375 8.55 17.48 -9.22
N ARG A 376 7.46 16.70 -9.25
CA ARG A 376 6.20 17.06 -8.59
C ARG A 376 6.37 17.25 -7.08
N ALA A 377 7.21 16.45 -6.45
CA ALA A 377 7.49 16.48 -5.01
C ALA A 377 8.49 17.57 -4.59
N GLY A 378 8.96 18.41 -5.52
CA GLY A 378 9.99 19.42 -5.26
C GLY A 378 11.39 18.85 -5.05
N VAL A 379 11.60 17.56 -5.24
CA VAL A 379 12.87 16.88 -5.02
C VAL A 379 13.71 16.93 -6.29
N LYS A 380 14.98 17.33 -6.17
CA LYS A 380 15.92 17.27 -7.27
C LYS A 380 16.04 15.85 -7.80
N ASN A 381 15.73 15.68 -9.07
CA ASN A 381 15.85 14.39 -9.73
C ASN A 381 17.32 14.06 -10.02
N ILE A 382 17.79 12.94 -9.45
CA ILE A 382 19.15 12.42 -9.66
C ILE A 382 19.00 10.93 -10.03
N TYR A 383 19.48 10.56 -11.22
CA TYR A 383 19.51 9.16 -11.63
C TYR A 383 20.57 8.39 -10.81
N PRO A 384 20.24 7.25 -10.17
CA PRO A 384 21.15 6.59 -9.24
C PRO A 384 22.44 6.02 -9.86
N ALA A 385 22.50 5.86 -11.17
CA ALA A 385 23.73 5.48 -11.87
C ALA A 385 24.56 6.71 -12.35
N SER A 386 24.11 7.94 -12.08
CA SER A 386 24.84 9.16 -12.46
C SER A 386 25.89 9.56 -11.42
N ALA A 387 26.89 10.32 -11.84
CA ALA A 387 27.98 10.79 -10.98
C ALA A 387 27.53 11.73 -9.83
N GLY A 388 26.34 12.29 -9.89
CA GLY A 388 25.80 13.18 -8.85
C GLY A 388 24.99 12.48 -7.77
N TYR A 389 24.82 11.16 -7.86
CA TYR A 389 24.06 10.39 -6.89
C TYR A 389 24.86 10.20 -5.58
N VAL A 390 24.16 10.39 -4.46
CA VAL A 390 24.69 10.13 -3.11
C VAL A 390 24.02 8.86 -2.58
N GLU A 391 24.83 7.80 -2.39
CA GLU A 391 24.33 6.53 -1.87
C GLU A 391 23.75 6.70 -0.45
N ASP A 392 22.59 6.12 -0.21
CA ASP A 392 21.99 6.04 1.11
C ASP A 392 22.38 4.71 1.78
N ALA A 393 23.41 4.74 2.59
CA ALA A 393 23.88 3.58 3.34
C ALA A 393 22.79 3.02 4.29
N TRP A 394 21.94 3.88 4.84
CA TRP A 394 20.83 3.43 5.66
C TRP A 394 19.79 2.66 4.85
N LEU A 395 19.39 3.17 3.68
CA LEU A 395 18.40 2.50 2.83
C LEU A 395 18.89 1.11 2.42
N LYS A 396 20.17 1.00 2.10
CA LYS A 396 20.84 -0.27 1.77
C LYS A 396 20.79 -1.24 2.95
N SER A 397 21.17 -0.76 4.14
CA SER A 397 21.08 -1.54 5.39
C SER A 397 19.63 -1.89 5.75
N TYR A 398 18.70 -0.96 5.52
CA TYR A 398 17.28 -1.17 5.83
C TYR A 398 16.68 -2.35 5.06
N TYR A 399 16.93 -2.44 3.75
CA TYR A 399 16.47 -3.60 2.98
C TYR A 399 17.34 -4.85 3.19
N GLY A 400 18.62 -4.70 3.54
CA GLY A 400 19.52 -5.79 3.91
C GLY A 400 19.90 -6.76 2.79
N ASP A 401 19.48 -6.49 1.55
CA ASP A 401 19.79 -7.31 0.39
C ASP A 401 20.95 -6.67 -0.41
N PRO A 402 22.16 -7.26 -0.39
CA PRO A 402 23.33 -6.72 -1.07
C PRO A 402 23.22 -6.79 -2.61
N THR A 403 22.27 -7.54 -3.15
CA THR A 403 22.08 -7.68 -4.60
C THR A 403 21.29 -6.54 -5.20
N LEU A 404 20.61 -5.74 -4.38
CA LEU A 404 19.83 -4.60 -4.85
C LEU A 404 20.73 -3.46 -5.34
N SER A 405 20.54 -3.05 -6.58
CA SER A 405 21.18 -1.86 -7.12
C SER A 405 20.65 -0.58 -6.45
N ASN A 406 21.43 0.50 -6.47
CA ASN A 406 20.98 1.80 -5.99
C ASN A 406 19.70 2.26 -6.72
N THR A 407 19.57 1.96 -8.01
CA THR A 407 18.35 2.27 -8.79
C THR A 407 17.13 1.53 -8.24
N MET A 408 17.25 0.24 -7.93
CA MET A 408 16.16 -0.53 -7.34
C MET A 408 15.80 -0.03 -5.93
N LEU A 409 16.81 0.27 -5.11
CA LEU A 409 16.59 0.85 -3.78
C LEU A 409 15.83 2.17 -3.84
N GLU A 410 16.18 3.05 -4.78
CA GLU A 410 15.51 4.34 -4.96
C GLU A 410 14.09 4.19 -5.55
N ILE A 411 13.83 3.19 -6.41
CA ILE A 411 12.46 2.86 -6.85
C ILE A 411 11.62 2.37 -5.66
N ARG A 412 12.18 1.50 -4.81
CA ARG A 412 11.48 1.04 -3.59
C ARG A 412 11.20 2.19 -2.64
N ARG A 413 12.13 3.16 -2.49
CA ARG A 413 11.91 4.41 -1.74
C ARG A 413 10.76 5.21 -2.34
N GLU A 414 10.79 5.43 -3.65
CA GLU A 414 9.79 6.24 -4.34
C GLU A 414 8.39 5.62 -4.21
N ARG A 415 8.27 4.30 -4.30
CA ARG A 415 7.02 3.60 -4.03
C ARG A 415 6.50 3.84 -2.61
N VAL A 416 7.38 3.86 -1.62
CA VAL A 416 6.98 4.16 -0.23
C VAL A 416 6.49 5.59 -0.10
N THR A 417 7.27 6.56 -0.55
CA THR A 417 6.95 7.99 -0.35
C THR A 417 5.72 8.43 -1.14
N GLU A 418 5.51 7.86 -2.33
CA GLU A 418 4.38 8.18 -3.18
C GLU A 418 3.09 7.43 -2.79
N LEU A 419 3.18 6.11 -2.54
CA LEU A 419 2.03 5.22 -2.44
C LEU A 419 1.66 4.81 -1.00
N ILE A 420 2.31 5.39 0.02
CA ILE A 420 1.99 5.08 1.41
C ILE A 420 0.51 5.34 1.73
N CYS A 421 -0.11 4.51 2.54
CA CYS A 421 -1.55 4.54 2.88
C CYS A 421 -2.51 4.28 1.72
N GLU A 422 -2.05 3.74 0.58
CA GLU A 422 -2.88 3.32 -0.55
C GLU A 422 -3.03 1.79 -0.65
N ASN A 423 -2.84 1.08 0.46
CA ASN A 423 -2.95 -0.38 0.57
C ASN A 423 -1.94 -1.17 -0.30
N LEU A 424 -0.81 -0.57 -0.68
CA LEU A 424 0.21 -1.20 -1.52
C LEU A 424 1.44 -1.67 -0.72
N ARG A 425 1.80 -0.98 0.38
CA ARG A 425 3.04 -1.28 1.13
C ARG A 425 3.15 -2.72 1.60
N SER A 426 2.09 -3.30 2.17
CA SER A 426 2.10 -4.71 2.61
C SER A 426 2.31 -5.67 1.44
N SER A 427 1.69 -5.37 0.29
CA SER A 427 1.88 -6.16 -0.94
C SER A 427 3.32 -6.04 -1.47
N ASP A 428 3.91 -4.83 -1.42
CA ASP A 428 5.29 -4.60 -1.83
C ASP A 428 6.28 -5.36 -0.94
N LEU A 429 6.12 -5.30 0.39
CA LEU A 429 6.95 -6.04 1.32
C LEU A 429 6.82 -7.57 1.14
N SER A 430 5.59 -8.05 0.91
CA SER A 430 5.33 -9.46 0.67
C SER A 430 5.99 -9.96 -0.60
N ARG A 431 5.83 -9.25 -1.73
CA ARG A 431 6.40 -9.68 -3.01
C ARG A 431 7.94 -9.54 -3.08
N TRP A 432 8.53 -8.66 -2.28
CA TRP A 432 9.99 -8.50 -2.14
C TRP A 432 10.60 -9.41 -1.08
N ALA A 433 9.83 -10.29 -0.47
CA ALA A 433 10.26 -11.18 0.62
C ALA A 433 10.95 -10.44 1.78
N CYS A 434 10.45 -9.25 2.15
CA CYS A 434 11.00 -8.42 3.21
C CYS A 434 9.95 -7.92 4.20
N GLN A 435 8.94 -8.74 4.48
CA GLN A 435 7.86 -8.39 5.42
C GLN A 435 8.37 -8.28 6.87
N ASP A 436 9.48 -8.91 7.19
CA ASP A 436 10.20 -8.80 8.46
C ASP A 436 10.67 -7.37 8.80
N LEU A 437 10.71 -6.45 7.81
CA LEU A 437 10.99 -5.02 8.02
C LEU A 437 10.01 -4.32 8.96
N ILE A 438 8.84 -4.89 9.21
CA ILE A 438 7.82 -4.31 10.07
C ILE A 438 7.86 -4.87 11.50
N VAL A 439 8.72 -5.85 11.76
CA VAL A 439 8.93 -6.42 13.09
C VAL A 439 10.27 -5.99 13.66
N ASP A 440 10.50 -6.27 14.93
CA ASP A 440 11.76 -6.00 15.59
C ASP A 440 12.84 -6.95 15.06
N ARG A 441 13.93 -6.39 14.54
CA ARG A 441 15.11 -7.12 14.04
C ARG A 441 16.24 -7.19 15.05
N GLY A 442 16.00 -6.90 16.32
CA GLY A 442 17.01 -6.87 17.39
C GLY A 442 17.44 -5.46 17.77
N THR A 443 18.63 -5.32 18.37
CA THR A 443 19.07 -4.09 19.06
C THR A 443 19.22 -2.86 18.18
N ASP A 444 19.40 -3.02 16.86
CA ASP A 444 19.75 -1.91 15.97
C ASP A 444 18.60 -1.41 15.09
N ASN A 445 17.49 -2.11 15.04
CA ASN A 445 16.37 -1.73 14.21
C ASN A 445 15.05 -2.23 14.79
N THR A 446 14.42 -1.40 15.53
CA THR A 446 13.04 -1.65 15.92
C THR A 446 12.13 -1.19 14.79
N GLY A 447 11.30 -2.05 14.27
CA GLY A 447 10.28 -1.69 13.27
C GLY A 447 9.36 -0.54 13.74
N TRP A 448 9.40 -0.18 15.01
CA TRP A 448 8.50 0.75 15.70
C TRP A 448 9.20 1.94 16.36
N MET A 449 10.21 2.48 15.73
CA MET A 449 10.79 3.77 16.15
C MET A 449 9.86 4.93 15.81
N GLY A 450 9.67 5.83 16.77
CA GLY A 450 8.96 7.09 16.62
C GLY A 450 9.89 8.31 16.47
N ILE A 451 9.39 9.46 16.92
CA ILE A 451 10.15 10.72 16.90
C ILE A 451 11.48 10.59 17.63
N TYR A 452 12.47 11.39 17.19
CA TYR A 452 13.73 11.56 17.92
C TYR A 452 13.62 12.74 18.87
N VAL A 453 13.98 12.52 20.13
CA VAL A 453 14.01 13.53 21.21
C VAL A 453 15.46 13.78 21.56
N THR A 454 15.93 15.02 21.45
CA THR A 454 17.30 15.40 21.84
C THR A 454 17.41 15.48 23.37
N ALA A 455 18.64 15.43 23.90
CA ALA A 455 18.89 15.59 25.34
C ALA A 455 18.38 16.94 25.88
N ASP A 456 18.43 18.01 25.08
CA ASP A 456 17.86 19.31 25.45
C ASP A 456 16.32 19.27 25.49
N GLU A 457 15.68 18.65 24.49
CA GLU A 457 14.23 18.46 24.44
C GLU A 457 13.72 17.53 25.55
N TYR A 458 14.48 16.53 25.95
CA TYR A 458 14.14 15.71 27.10
C TYR A 458 14.07 16.52 28.39
N LYS A 459 15.03 17.46 28.55
CA LYS A 459 15.12 18.33 29.73
C LYS A 459 14.07 19.45 29.71
N ASN A 460 13.86 20.10 28.56
CA ASN A 460 13.11 21.34 28.44
C ASN A 460 11.73 21.15 27.74
N GLY A 461 11.45 19.97 27.20
CA GLY A 461 10.27 19.64 26.42
C GLY A 461 10.44 19.94 24.93
N VAL A 462 9.77 19.15 24.11
CA VAL A 462 9.63 19.38 22.66
C VAL A 462 8.60 20.46 22.42
N GLN A 463 9.00 21.54 21.75
CA GLN A 463 8.09 22.62 21.34
C GLN A 463 7.48 22.27 19.97
N PHE A 464 6.18 22.07 19.90
CA PHE A 464 5.50 21.72 18.65
C PHE A 464 4.14 22.41 18.56
N ASN A 465 3.94 23.24 17.53
CA ASN A 465 2.70 23.93 17.24
C ASN A 465 2.07 24.66 18.46
N GLY A 466 2.91 25.36 19.23
CA GLY A 466 2.48 26.16 20.38
C GLY A 466 2.30 25.37 21.68
N GLU A 467 2.61 24.08 21.70
CA GLU A 467 2.57 23.24 22.90
C GLU A 467 3.96 22.74 23.29
N THR A 468 4.11 22.45 24.58
CA THR A 468 5.34 21.83 25.14
C THR A 468 5.05 20.40 25.55
N TYR A 469 5.76 19.45 24.93
CA TYR A 469 5.64 18.03 25.23
C TYR A 469 6.83 17.53 26.04
N ASN A 470 6.59 17.03 27.24
CA ASN A 470 7.62 16.54 28.14
C ASN A 470 7.80 15.02 28.00
N PHE A 471 9.03 14.58 27.72
CA PHE A 471 9.38 13.18 27.52
C PHE A 471 10.21 12.58 28.66
N ASN A 472 10.21 13.16 29.85
CA ASN A 472 10.88 12.56 31.01
C ASN A 472 10.22 11.19 31.37
N ALA A 473 10.96 10.33 32.06
CA ALA A 473 10.57 8.95 32.32
C ALA A 473 9.14 8.79 32.88
N SER A 474 8.67 9.70 33.74
CA SER A 474 7.32 9.66 34.30
C SER A 474 6.24 10.05 33.29
N LYS A 475 6.57 10.80 32.26
CA LYS A 475 5.63 11.27 31.23
C LYS A 475 5.58 10.32 30.02
N VAL A 476 6.70 9.76 29.61
CA VAL A 476 6.74 8.77 28.53
C VAL A 476 5.88 7.56 28.89
N SER A 477 5.89 7.10 30.13
CA SER A 477 5.03 6.02 30.60
C SER A 477 3.53 6.35 30.56
N GLN A 478 3.14 7.66 30.55
CA GLN A 478 1.74 8.08 30.43
C GLN A 478 1.21 7.97 29.01
N PHE A 479 2.08 7.90 28.01
CA PHE A 479 1.72 7.64 26.61
C PHE A 479 1.50 6.16 26.33
N ALA A 480 1.70 5.29 27.33
CA ALA A 480 1.47 3.85 27.21
C ALA A 480 0.03 3.55 26.77
N TYR A 481 -0.08 2.71 25.78
CA TYR A 481 -1.37 2.24 25.29
C TYR A 481 -1.93 1.15 26.23
N LYS A 482 -3.12 1.37 26.73
CA LYS A 482 -3.87 0.34 27.47
C LYS A 482 -4.73 -0.44 26.48
N THR A 483 -4.25 -1.57 25.98
CA THR A 483 -5.18 -2.59 25.47
C THR A 483 -5.80 -3.29 26.68
N GLY A 484 -7.08 -3.58 26.66
CA GLY A 484 -7.85 -4.08 27.80
C GLY A 484 -7.43 -5.44 28.37
N THR A 485 -6.26 -5.98 28.02
CA THR A 485 -5.85 -7.34 28.41
C THR A 485 -4.43 -7.49 28.96
N SER A 486 -3.54 -6.50 28.86
CA SER A 486 -2.19 -6.59 29.48
C SER A 486 -1.56 -5.22 29.59
N THR A 487 -1.19 -4.82 30.80
CA THR A 487 -0.62 -3.48 31.10
C THR A 487 0.91 -3.48 31.20
N ALA A 488 1.57 -4.63 31.16
CA ALA A 488 2.98 -4.74 31.51
C ALA A 488 3.93 -4.53 30.34
N ASP A 489 3.51 -4.77 29.08
CA ASP A 489 4.42 -4.92 27.95
C ASP A 489 4.32 -3.80 26.90
N GLN A 490 3.61 -2.71 27.21
CA GLN A 490 3.26 -1.68 26.21
C GLN A 490 3.74 -0.28 26.57
N ASN A 491 4.87 -0.19 27.23
CA ASN A 491 5.45 1.09 27.62
C ASN A 491 6.27 1.69 26.47
N LEU A 492 6.06 2.98 26.22
CA LEU A 492 6.95 3.77 25.41
C LEU A 492 8.19 4.14 26.25
N THR A 493 9.36 4.03 25.65
CA THR A 493 10.64 4.46 26.25
C THR A 493 11.44 5.24 25.22
N LEU A 494 12.48 5.93 25.66
CA LEU A 494 13.49 6.49 24.76
C LEU A 494 14.65 5.51 24.63
N SER A 495 15.22 5.37 23.42
CA SER A 495 16.27 4.40 23.11
C SER A 495 17.52 4.55 23.96
N GLU A 496 17.87 5.78 24.35
CA GLU A 496 19.06 6.13 25.15
C GLU A 496 18.70 6.53 26.59
N GLY A 497 17.44 6.32 27.01
CA GLY A 497 16.94 6.63 28.35
C GLY A 497 16.55 8.08 28.56
N ASP A 498 17.43 9.03 28.33
CA ASP A 498 17.19 10.48 28.48
C ASP A 498 17.24 11.25 27.16
N HIS A 499 17.36 10.56 26.04
CA HIS A 499 17.26 11.07 24.67
C HIS A 499 17.07 9.91 23.70
N GLY A 500 17.05 10.20 22.38
CA GLY A 500 16.97 9.16 21.37
C GLY A 500 15.57 8.99 20.79
N TYR A 501 15.32 7.83 20.20
CA TYR A 501 14.05 7.53 19.56
C TYR A 501 12.99 7.09 20.56
N LEU A 502 11.77 7.52 20.34
CA LEU A 502 10.62 6.95 21.03
C LEU A 502 10.41 5.52 20.55
N ILE A 503 10.50 4.57 21.46
CA ILE A 503 10.42 3.13 21.18
C ILE A 503 9.12 2.58 21.75
N TYR A 504 8.40 1.83 20.94
CA TYR A 504 7.28 1.02 21.37
C TYR A 504 7.77 -0.38 21.75
N ASN A 505 7.81 -0.66 23.04
CA ASN A 505 8.33 -1.92 23.59
C ASN A 505 7.30 -3.05 23.46
N TYR A 506 7.08 -3.51 22.26
CA TYR A 506 6.21 -4.65 22.00
C TYR A 506 6.90 -5.63 21.07
N LYS A 507 6.96 -6.89 21.50
CA LYS A 507 7.59 -7.94 20.70
C LYS A 507 6.66 -8.33 19.55
N LEU A 508 7.11 -8.11 18.34
CA LEU A 508 6.50 -8.59 17.12
C LEU A 508 7.40 -9.67 16.52
N GLU A 509 6.78 -10.66 15.89
CA GLU A 509 7.50 -11.76 15.24
C GLU A 509 7.01 -11.93 13.81
N TRP A 510 7.90 -12.33 12.95
CA TRP A 510 7.62 -12.73 11.58
C TRP A 510 8.22 -14.11 11.32
N ASN A 511 7.48 -14.98 10.66
CA ASN A 511 7.94 -16.27 10.20
C ASN A 511 7.67 -16.37 8.69
N ASP A 512 8.51 -17.08 7.96
CA ASP A 512 8.37 -17.20 6.49
C ASP A 512 7.03 -17.82 6.06
N ARG A 513 6.45 -18.70 6.89
CA ARG A 513 5.09 -19.22 6.66
C ARG A 513 4.03 -18.12 6.59
N ASP A 514 4.28 -16.95 7.20
CA ASP A 514 3.32 -15.84 7.28
C ASP A 514 3.15 -15.10 5.95
N TYR A 515 3.99 -15.36 4.94
CA TYR A 515 3.77 -14.84 3.58
C TYR A 515 2.49 -15.38 2.94
N VAL A 516 2.01 -16.54 3.41
CA VAL A 516 0.72 -17.10 3.01
C VAL A 516 -0.09 -17.50 4.23
N ARG A 517 -1.40 -17.41 4.15
CA ARG A 517 -2.29 -17.70 5.27
C ARG A 517 -2.66 -19.18 5.32
N PRO A 518 -2.93 -19.73 6.51
CA PRO A 518 -3.44 -21.09 6.62
C PRO A 518 -4.80 -21.21 5.92
N ILE A 519 -5.07 -22.39 5.38
CA ILE A 519 -6.42 -22.75 4.95
C ILE A 519 -7.28 -22.87 6.20
N PRO A 520 -8.47 -22.22 6.26
CA PRO A 520 -9.30 -22.26 7.44
C PRO A 520 -9.70 -23.69 7.83
N SER A 521 -9.62 -24.01 9.11
CA SER A 521 -10.00 -25.34 9.62
C SER A 521 -11.41 -25.76 9.21
N THR A 522 -12.34 -24.80 9.13
CA THR A 522 -13.72 -25.05 8.66
C THR A 522 -13.80 -25.46 7.18
N ALA A 523 -12.85 -25.03 6.35
CA ALA A 523 -12.75 -25.45 4.95
C ALA A 523 -12.15 -26.87 4.85
N LEU A 524 -11.08 -27.13 5.59
CA LEU A 524 -10.43 -28.44 5.65
C LEU A 524 -11.37 -29.55 6.16
N THR A 525 -12.22 -29.24 7.17
CA THR A 525 -13.23 -30.18 7.65
C THR A 525 -14.25 -30.56 6.57
N LYS A 526 -14.60 -29.62 5.68
CA LYS A 526 -15.57 -29.86 4.58
C LYS A 526 -14.92 -30.57 3.39
N ASN A 527 -13.69 -30.23 3.08
CA ASN A 527 -12.92 -30.82 2.01
C ASN A 527 -11.45 -31.02 2.44
N PRO A 528 -11.11 -32.21 2.98
CA PRO A 528 -9.74 -32.51 3.40
C PRO A 528 -8.72 -32.50 2.26
N ASN A 529 -9.14 -32.69 1.01
CA ASN A 529 -8.26 -32.68 -0.17
C ASN A 529 -7.64 -31.30 -0.45
N LEU A 530 -8.16 -30.23 0.16
CA LEU A 530 -7.53 -28.91 0.07
C LEU A 530 -6.12 -28.92 0.66
N GLY A 531 -5.84 -29.75 1.67
CA GLY A 531 -4.55 -29.72 2.37
C GLY A 531 -4.26 -28.38 3.05
N GLN A 532 -3.24 -28.35 3.87
CA GLN A 532 -2.81 -27.11 4.56
C GLN A 532 -1.60 -26.50 3.83
N ASN A 533 -1.36 -25.20 4.04
CA ASN A 533 -0.13 -24.55 3.60
C ASN A 533 1.04 -24.96 4.51
N TYR A 534 2.22 -25.08 3.89
CA TYR A 534 3.45 -25.46 4.60
C TYR A 534 3.69 -24.59 5.84
N GLY A 535 4.06 -25.23 6.94
CA GLY A 535 4.28 -24.61 8.23
C GLY A 535 3.01 -24.25 9.02
N TRP A 536 1.82 -24.62 8.48
CA TRP A 536 0.51 -24.44 9.13
C TRP A 536 -0.23 -25.74 9.39
N GLU A 537 0.47 -26.86 9.35
CA GLU A 537 -0.11 -28.21 9.46
C GLU A 537 -0.57 -28.58 10.87
N ASP A 538 -0.34 -27.75 11.89
CA ASP A 538 -0.66 -27.97 13.31
C ASP A 538 -2.16 -27.89 13.62
#